data_27518f6b3976ba06f3ebc54b48e5b6e2
#
_entry.id   27518f6b3976ba06f3ebc54b48e5b6e2
#
_cell.length_a   1.000
_cell.length_b   1.000
_cell.length_c   1.000
_cell.angle_alpha   90.00
_cell.angle_beta   90.00
_cell.angle_gamma   90.00
#
_symmetry.space_group_name_H-M   'P 1'
#
loop_
_entity.id
_entity.type
_entity.pdbx_description
1 polymer ?
#
loop_
_entity_poly.entity_id
_entity_poly.type
_entity_poly.pdbx_seq_one_letter_code
_entity_poly.pdbx_strand_id
1 'polypeptide(L)'
;MARPAVTPLAVERPFAAHELFFSTTDRKGIIRSGNQIFVRVSAYPLETLLGTPHNVIRHPDMPRAVFRLLWDYLERGRSFAGYVKNMAADGGYYWVFALVVPVDGGYLSVRLKPSSPLFAVVQTLYAELLALEASAGSAPGAWREGMDAATARLGEAIAGLGYASYDDFMRVAAAAELSGYRVATRGAGRESSPALGAFTAATEACRRVEGGLDDLFSRVDRLLTTIDQLGKAARFVHELADDIHLISLNALVGSCRLERGGERLSVVTEDLAHLSQHCSENVRAMTTRLRELAGVLGETAFAVTAARLQSAMTADFIRELVRERHTAPDVDLDHRLRADLRTLATSLGASTTGLVAMLPRAQAPLPALRRLQQELESDLRRLSSVYLIGAIQAVGIPDASMFRELLDRIVGQLERSSVELGQLSEGVEDLRTHLPEFERTALTARRATDALHQAALAA
;
A
#
# COMPACT_ATOMS: atom_id res chain seq x y z
N MET A 1 1.87 37.44 -7.53
CA MET A 1 0.69 37.92 -8.31
C MET A 1 -0.57 37.42 -7.62
N ALA A 2 -1.63 38.24 -7.53
CA ALA A 2 -2.93 37.80 -7.04
C ALA A 2 -3.52 36.75 -8.01
N ARG A 3 -4.15 35.72 -7.46
CA ARG A 3 -4.88 34.72 -8.27
C ARG A 3 -5.91 35.44 -9.15
N PRO A 4 -5.98 35.17 -10.47
CA PRO A 4 -7.05 35.71 -11.27
C PRO A 4 -8.40 35.29 -10.68
N ALA A 5 -9.34 36.21 -10.58
CA ALA A 5 -10.68 35.97 -10.05
C ALA A 5 -11.47 35.18 -11.09
N VAL A 6 -11.28 33.87 -11.13
CA VAL A 6 -12.04 32.95 -12.00
C VAL A 6 -13.24 32.45 -11.21
N THR A 7 -14.44 32.62 -11.77
CA THR A 7 -15.68 32.11 -11.17
C THR A 7 -15.82 30.61 -11.47
N PRO A 8 -15.99 29.75 -10.46
CA PRO A 8 -16.21 28.33 -10.69
C PRO A 8 -17.51 28.07 -11.49
N LEU A 9 -17.41 27.20 -12.47
CA LEU A 9 -18.53 26.72 -13.26
C LEU A 9 -18.84 25.26 -12.93
N ALA A 10 -20.11 24.86 -13.01
CA ALA A 10 -20.53 23.47 -12.85
C ALA A 10 -20.34 22.64 -14.14
N VAL A 11 -19.27 22.89 -14.86
CA VAL A 11 -18.95 22.24 -16.15
C VAL A 11 -17.65 21.47 -15.99
N GLU A 12 -17.69 20.15 -16.20
CA GLU A 12 -16.50 19.31 -16.19
C GLU A 12 -15.72 19.47 -17.50
N ARG A 13 -14.42 19.68 -17.38
CA ARG A 13 -13.51 19.65 -18.54
C ARG A 13 -13.10 18.20 -18.81
N PRO A 14 -13.42 17.68 -20.02
CA PRO A 14 -13.16 16.29 -20.34
C PRO A 14 -11.67 16.05 -20.60
N PHE A 15 -11.17 14.92 -20.10
CA PHE A 15 -9.95 14.28 -20.58
C PHE A 15 -10.14 12.77 -20.50
N ALA A 16 -9.39 12.03 -21.32
CA ALA A 16 -9.61 10.61 -21.47
C ALA A 16 -8.99 9.82 -20.30
N ALA A 17 -9.57 8.66 -19.99
CA ALA A 17 -9.08 7.80 -18.90
C ALA A 17 -7.69 7.20 -19.16
N HIS A 18 -7.22 7.19 -20.41
CA HIS A 18 -5.88 6.76 -20.81
C HIS A 18 -4.86 7.90 -20.87
N GLU A 19 -5.26 9.14 -20.58
CA GLU A 19 -4.36 10.28 -20.59
C GLU A 19 -3.72 10.49 -19.22
N LEU A 20 -2.39 10.61 -19.19
CA LEU A 20 -1.61 11.02 -18.04
C LEU A 20 -1.03 12.40 -18.25
N PHE A 21 -1.00 13.18 -17.19
CA PHE A 21 -0.29 14.44 -17.22
C PHE A 21 0.48 14.71 -15.94
N PHE A 22 1.54 15.48 -16.05
CA PHE A 22 2.38 15.83 -14.92
C PHE A 22 2.61 17.33 -14.82
N SER A 23 3.02 17.75 -13.63
CA SER A 23 3.71 19.00 -13.38
C SER A 23 4.83 18.79 -12.39
N THR A 24 5.91 19.58 -12.54
CA THR A 24 6.94 19.69 -11.51
C THR A 24 6.83 21.04 -10.81
N THR A 25 7.19 21.07 -9.53
CA THR A 25 7.23 22.30 -8.74
C THR A 25 8.52 22.35 -7.94
N ASP A 26 8.90 23.54 -7.46
CA ASP A 26 9.89 23.66 -6.41
C ASP A 26 9.30 23.27 -5.04
N ARG A 27 10.12 23.36 -3.98
CA ARG A 27 9.69 23.05 -2.59
C ARG A 27 8.61 23.98 -2.05
N LYS A 28 8.41 25.14 -2.67
CA LYS A 28 7.33 26.09 -2.33
C LYS A 28 6.05 25.85 -3.13
N GLY A 29 6.03 24.84 -4.00
CA GLY A 29 4.91 24.55 -4.88
C GLY A 29 4.79 25.48 -6.08
N ILE A 30 5.88 26.15 -6.49
CA ILE A 30 5.92 26.98 -7.70
C ILE A 30 6.15 26.07 -8.92
N ILE A 31 5.26 26.15 -9.91
CA ILE A 31 5.29 25.32 -11.11
C ILE A 31 6.56 25.60 -11.91
N ARG A 32 7.27 24.54 -12.27
CA ARG A 32 8.51 24.56 -13.06
C ARG A 32 8.32 23.98 -14.45
N SER A 33 7.47 22.97 -14.59
CA SER A 33 7.14 22.36 -15.88
C SER A 33 5.80 21.63 -15.85
N GLY A 34 5.35 21.19 -17.03
CA GLY A 34 4.18 20.37 -17.23
C GLY A 34 4.02 20.02 -18.71
N ASN A 35 3.39 18.87 -19.00
CA ASN A 35 3.19 18.41 -20.37
C ASN A 35 1.98 19.07 -21.05
N GLN A 36 1.82 18.84 -22.34
CA GLN A 36 0.74 19.43 -23.15
C GLN A 36 -0.67 19.07 -22.67
N ILE A 37 -0.85 17.87 -22.10
CA ILE A 37 -2.15 17.48 -21.54
C ILE A 37 -2.49 18.36 -20.33
N PHE A 38 -1.52 18.68 -19.47
CA PHE A 38 -1.71 19.59 -18.34
C PHE A 38 -2.14 20.98 -18.83
N VAL A 39 -1.48 21.52 -19.85
CA VAL A 39 -1.82 22.81 -20.48
C VAL A 39 -3.25 22.78 -21.03
N ARG A 40 -3.58 21.75 -21.80
CA ARG A 40 -4.90 21.62 -22.42
C ARG A 40 -6.02 21.47 -21.38
N VAL A 41 -5.84 20.63 -20.36
CA VAL A 41 -6.88 20.36 -19.37
C VAL A 41 -7.07 21.53 -18.41
N SER A 42 -5.98 22.18 -18.01
CA SER A 42 -6.05 23.38 -17.14
C SER A 42 -6.51 24.64 -17.88
N ALA A 43 -6.48 24.65 -19.22
CA ALA A 43 -6.76 25.80 -20.08
C ALA A 43 -5.90 27.04 -19.82
N TYR A 44 -4.79 26.89 -19.09
CA TYR A 44 -3.79 27.94 -18.93
C TYR A 44 -2.66 27.75 -19.93
N PRO A 45 -2.21 28.81 -20.61
CA PRO A 45 -0.95 28.74 -21.36
C PRO A 45 0.22 28.35 -20.46
N LEU A 46 1.19 27.59 -20.99
CA LEU A 46 2.34 27.12 -20.20
C LEU A 46 3.11 28.29 -19.57
N GLU A 47 3.29 29.39 -20.29
CA GLU A 47 3.98 30.59 -19.82
C GLU A 47 3.30 31.22 -18.60
N THR A 48 1.98 31.10 -18.52
CA THR A 48 1.18 31.57 -17.36
C THR A 48 1.34 30.63 -16.16
N LEU A 49 1.47 29.35 -16.39
CA LEU A 49 1.65 28.35 -15.34
C LEU A 49 3.05 28.42 -14.74
N LEU A 50 4.08 28.60 -15.57
CA LEU A 50 5.47 28.63 -15.11
C LEU A 50 5.73 29.79 -14.14
N GLY A 51 6.40 29.51 -13.03
CA GLY A 51 6.68 30.49 -11.97
C GLY A 51 5.47 30.87 -11.10
N THR A 52 4.31 30.28 -11.36
CA THR A 52 3.08 30.53 -10.58
C THR A 52 2.88 29.42 -9.51
N PRO A 53 2.40 29.77 -8.30
CA PRO A 53 2.04 28.76 -7.32
C PRO A 53 0.99 27.78 -7.84
N HIS A 54 1.17 26.48 -7.57
CA HIS A 54 0.31 25.41 -8.07
C HIS A 54 -1.17 25.55 -7.64
N ASN A 55 -1.42 26.32 -6.57
CA ASN A 55 -2.79 26.62 -6.14
C ASN A 55 -3.57 27.47 -7.12
N VAL A 56 -2.98 27.96 -8.22
CA VAL A 56 -3.69 28.67 -9.32
C VAL A 56 -4.81 27.79 -9.89
N ILE A 57 -4.60 26.49 -9.96
CA ILE A 57 -5.61 25.51 -10.44
C ILE A 57 -6.44 24.88 -9.32
N ARG A 58 -6.32 25.31 -8.07
CA ARG A 58 -7.10 24.72 -6.97
C ARG A 58 -8.57 25.12 -7.07
N HIS A 59 -9.48 24.13 -7.06
CA HIS A 59 -10.91 24.41 -6.96
C HIS A 59 -11.30 24.86 -5.55
N PRO A 60 -12.24 25.82 -5.37
CA PRO A 60 -12.75 26.22 -4.06
C PRO A 60 -13.34 25.06 -3.23
N ASP A 61 -13.99 24.08 -3.89
CA ASP A 61 -14.55 22.88 -3.26
C ASP A 61 -13.50 21.84 -2.85
N MET A 62 -12.26 22.22 -2.71
CA MET A 62 -11.23 21.31 -2.15
C MET A 62 -10.98 21.60 -0.69
N PRO A 63 -11.26 20.63 0.22
CA PRO A 63 -11.04 20.81 1.64
C PRO A 63 -9.59 21.19 1.95
N ARG A 64 -9.40 22.09 2.89
CA ARG A 64 -8.04 22.49 3.37
C ARG A 64 -7.35 21.34 4.09
N ALA A 65 -8.12 20.53 4.81
CA ALA A 65 -7.62 19.35 5.52
C ALA A 65 -6.88 18.37 4.59
N VAL A 66 -7.37 18.17 3.36
CA VAL A 66 -6.71 17.30 2.37
C VAL A 66 -5.36 17.87 1.92
N PHE A 67 -5.26 19.19 1.70
CA PHE A 67 -3.99 19.82 1.36
C PHE A 67 -3.02 19.86 2.54
N ARG A 68 -3.51 20.04 3.78
CA ARG A 68 -2.69 19.90 4.99
C ARG A 68 -2.06 18.52 5.05
N LEU A 69 -2.87 17.47 4.85
CA LEU A 69 -2.38 16.10 4.83
C LEU A 69 -1.35 15.87 3.72
N LEU A 70 -1.58 16.39 2.51
CA LEU A 70 -0.63 16.34 1.41
C LEU A 70 0.72 16.96 1.80
N TRP A 71 0.72 18.16 2.38
CA TRP A 71 1.94 18.84 2.80
C TRP A 71 2.63 18.11 3.95
N ASP A 72 1.88 17.57 4.92
CA ASP A 72 2.43 16.76 6.01
C ASP A 72 3.21 15.53 5.49
N TYR A 73 2.77 14.93 4.40
CA TYR A 73 3.50 13.83 3.74
C TYR A 73 4.76 14.34 3.04
N LEU A 74 4.64 15.37 2.23
CA LEU A 74 5.74 15.89 1.41
C LEU A 74 6.87 16.48 2.24
N GLU A 75 6.57 17.20 3.31
CA GLU A 75 7.56 17.78 4.24
C GLU A 75 8.36 16.70 4.98
N ARG A 76 7.76 15.53 5.20
CA ARG A 76 8.44 14.34 5.73
C ARG A 76 9.19 13.54 4.65
N GLY A 77 9.28 14.03 3.43
CA GLY A 77 9.91 13.33 2.31
C GLY A 77 9.14 12.10 1.82
N ARG A 78 7.84 12.00 2.12
CA ARG A 78 6.98 10.88 1.75
C ARG A 78 6.13 11.23 0.53
N SER A 79 5.84 10.23 -0.30
CA SER A 79 4.90 10.38 -1.40
C SER A 79 3.46 10.43 -0.89
N PHE A 80 2.63 11.22 -1.57
CA PHE A 80 1.21 11.35 -1.31
C PHE A 80 0.41 10.91 -2.54
N ALA A 81 -0.72 10.24 -2.33
CA ALA A 81 -1.69 9.99 -3.38
C ALA A 81 -3.12 10.30 -2.89
N GLY A 82 -3.93 10.91 -3.75
CA GLY A 82 -5.30 11.26 -3.39
C GLY A 82 -6.07 11.93 -4.52
N TYR A 83 -7.36 12.12 -4.28
CA TYR A 83 -8.27 12.74 -5.24
C TYR A 83 -8.23 14.26 -5.09
N VAL A 84 -8.16 14.96 -6.21
CA VAL A 84 -8.08 16.42 -6.24
C VAL A 84 -9.03 16.97 -7.28
N LYS A 85 -9.90 17.91 -6.87
CA LYS A 85 -10.71 18.73 -7.78
C LYS A 85 -9.94 19.99 -8.15
N ASN A 86 -9.68 20.18 -9.42
CA ASN A 86 -8.99 21.34 -9.97
C ASN A 86 -9.95 22.23 -10.73
N MET A 87 -9.57 23.47 -10.93
CA MET A 87 -10.30 24.47 -11.72
C MET A 87 -9.43 24.97 -12.86
N ALA A 88 -9.97 25.01 -14.05
CA ALA A 88 -9.32 25.52 -15.24
C ALA A 88 -9.46 27.06 -15.37
N ALA A 89 -8.72 27.66 -16.29
CA ALA A 89 -8.71 29.10 -16.53
C ALA A 89 -10.08 29.67 -16.93
N ASP A 90 -10.92 28.85 -17.54
CA ASP A 90 -12.30 29.19 -17.96
C ASP A 90 -13.36 28.98 -16.86
N GLY A 91 -12.95 28.53 -15.67
CA GLY A 91 -13.82 28.23 -14.56
C GLY A 91 -14.36 26.79 -14.54
N GLY A 92 -14.19 26.02 -15.60
CA GLY A 92 -14.54 24.59 -15.62
C GLY A 92 -13.71 23.79 -14.60
N TYR A 93 -14.26 22.69 -14.10
CA TYR A 93 -13.54 21.84 -13.16
C TYR A 93 -13.10 20.51 -13.79
N TYR A 94 -12.08 19.88 -13.18
CA TYR A 94 -11.68 18.52 -13.52
C TYR A 94 -11.18 17.80 -12.28
N TRP A 95 -11.58 16.52 -12.16
CA TRP A 95 -11.10 15.66 -11.09
C TRP A 95 -9.91 14.83 -11.54
N VAL A 96 -8.95 14.68 -10.64
CA VAL A 96 -7.78 13.85 -10.85
C VAL A 96 -7.52 12.97 -9.64
N PHE A 97 -6.95 11.80 -9.87
CA PHE A 97 -6.19 11.10 -8.85
C PHE A 97 -4.73 11.54 -9.03
N ALA A 98 -4.17 12.18 -8.02
CA ALA A 98 -2.85 12.76 -8.05
C ALA A 98 -1.89 11.94 -7.20
N LEU A 99 -0.80 11.46 -7.81
CA LEU A 99 0.39 10.96 -7.12
C LEU A 99 1.42 12.09 -7.08
N VAL A 100 1.86 12.48 -5.88
CA VAL A 100 2.87 13.51 -5.68
C VAL A 100 4.08 12.87 -5.01
N VAL A 101 5.23 12.95 -5.63
CA VAL A 101 6.48 12.37 -5.13
C VAL A 101 7.54 13.46 -4.93
N PRO A 102 8.31 13.42 -3.84
CA PRO A 102 9.47 14.28 -3.67
C PRO A 102 10.52 13.98 -4.74
N VAL A 103 11.09 15.03 -5.32
CA VAL A 103 12.22 14.97 -6.24
C VAL A 103 13.31 15.95 -5.79
N ASP A 104 14.48 15.89 -6.39
CA ASP A 104 15.53 16.86 -6.05
C ASP A 104 15.04 18.29 -6.34
N GLY A 105 15.09 19.12 -5.30
CA GLY A 105 14.69 20.51 -5.36
C GLY A 105 13.18 20.80 -5.37
N GLY A 106 12.29 19.77 -5.30
CA GLY A 106 10.85 20.02 -5.33
C GLY A 106 9.98 18.76 -5.36
N TYR A 107 8.93 18.79 -6.18
CA TYR A 107 7.92 17.73 -6.27
C TYR A 107 7.54 17.46 -7.72
N LEU A 108 7.34 16.17 -8.03
CA LEU A 108 6.70 15.71 -9.26
C LEU A 108 5.28 15.26 -8.92
N SER A 109 4.29 15.76 -9.65
CA SER A 109 2.90 15.29 -9.55
C SER A 109 2.47 14.64 -10.86
N VAL A 110 2.10 13.36 -10.81
CA VAL A 110 1.51 12.61 -11.92
C VAL A 110 0.01 12.45 -11.66
N ARG A 111 -0.81 12.68 -12.68
CA ARG A 111 -2.27 12.72 -12.56
C ARG A 111 -2.93 11.87 -13.61
N LEU A 112 -3.99 11.18 -13.20
CA LEU A 112 -4.87 10.40 -14.07
C LEU A 112 -6.34 10.71 -13.75
N LYS A 113 -7.23 10.33 -14.67
CA LYS A 113 -8.67 10.45 -14.46
C LYS A 113 -9.14 9.40 -13.45
N PRO A 114 -9.83 9.80 -12.37
CA PRO A 114 -10.41 8.86 -11.41
C PRO A 114 -11.41 7.93 -12.09
N SER A 115 -11.36 6.65 -11.74
CA SER A 115 -12.21 5.61 -12.36
C SER A 115 -12.70 4.54 -11.37
N SER A 116 -12.11 4.48 -10.17
CA SER A 116 -12.48 3.48 -9.17
C SER A 116 -13.76 3.83 -8.43
N PRO A 117 -14.47 2.86 -7.84
CA PRO A 117 -15.65 3.13 -6.98
C PRO A 117 -15.34 4.01 -5.76
N LEU A 118 -14.09 4.04 -5.30
CA LEU A 118 -13.66 4.89 -4.19
C LEU A 118 -13.83 6.39 -4.50
N PHE A 119 -13.80 6.76 -5.77
CA PHE A 119 -13.97 8.17 -6.18
C PHE A 119 -15.29 8.75 -5.71
N ALA A 120 -16.41 8.04 -5.89
CA ALA A 120 -17.73 8.50 -5.45
C ALA A 120 -17.80 8.66 -3.91
N VAL A 121 -17.18 7.74 -3.17
CA VAL A 121 -17.09 7.80 -1.70
C VAL A 121 -16.33 9.06 -1.27
N VAL A 122 -15.21 9.34 -1.92
CA VAL A 122 -14.37 10.51 -1.60
C VAL A 122 -15.09 11.83 -1.95
N GLN A 123 -15.85 11.88 -3.05
CA GLN A 123 -16.63 13.08 -3.38
C GLN A 123 -17.63 13.42 -2.27
N THR A 124 -18.35 12.42 -1.74
CA THR A 124 -19.28 12.59 -0.62
C THR A 124 -18.53 13.06 0.64
N LEU A 125 -17.43 12.41 0.98
CA LEU A 125 -16.62 12.78 2.13
C LEU A 125 -16.08 14.21 2.01
N TYR A 126 -15.61 14.64 0.84
CA TYR A 126 -15.09 15.99 0.66
C TYR A 126 -16.19 17.07 0.84
N ALA A 127 -17.43 16.77 0.44
CA ALA A 127 -18.55 17.66 0.73
C ALA A 127 -18.81 17.81 2.25
N GLU A 128 -18.73 16.71 3.01
CA GLU A 128 -18.82 16.74 4.48
C GLU A 128 -17.67 17.56 5.11
N LEU A 129 -16.43 17.35 4.66
CA LEU A 129 -15.27 18.08 5.17
C LEU A 129 -15.39 19.58 4.90
N LEU A 130 -15.86 19.98 3.71
CA LEU A 130 -16.11 21.38 3.38
C LEU A 130 -17.18 22.01 4.26
N ALA A 131 -18.26 21.28 4.54
CA ALA A 131 -19.31 21.75 5.45
C ALA A 131 -18.76 21.98 6.87
N LEU A 132 -17.91 21.08 7.36
CA LEU A 132 -17.21 21.26 8.66
C LEU A 132 -16.27 22.47 8.65
N GLU A 133 -15.47 22.65 7.60
CA GLU A 133 -14.60 23.83 7.47
C GLU A 133 -15.40 25.14 7.41
N ALA A 134 -16.57 25.14 6.79
CA ALA A 134 -17.45 26.30 6.69
C ALA A 134 -18.19 26.61 8.02
N SER A 135 -18.54 25.59 8.80
CA SER A 135 -19.29 25.73 10.06
C SER A 135 -18.49 26.41 11.17
N ALA A 136 -17.16 26.47 11.07
CA ALA A 136 -16.31 27.14 12.04
C ALA A 136 -16.47 28.68 12.07
N GLY A 137 -17.18 29.24 11.07
CA GLY A 137 -17.48 30.67 11.00
C GLY A 137 -16.35 31.52 10.42
N SER A 138 -16.56 32.86 10.44
CA SER A 138 -15.66 33.83 9.82
C SER A 138 -14.76 34.59 10.83
N ALA A 139 -14.76 34.20 12.10
CA ALA A 139 -13.91 34.82 13.12
C ALA A 139 -12.42 34.64 12.77
N PRO A 140 -11.53 35.58 13.14
CA PRO A 140 -10.09 35.44 12.93
C PRO A 140 -9.56 34.15 13.57
N GLY A 141 -9.02 33.22 12.75
CA GLY A 141 -8.50 31.94 13.22
C GLY A 141 -9.50 30.78 13.20
N ALA A 142 -10.79 30.99 13.08
CA ALA A 142 -11.85 29.97 13.04
C ALA A 142 -11.61 28.90 11.92
N TRP A 143 -11.01 29.31 10.82
CA TRP A 143 -10.63 28.36 9.73
C TRP A 143 -9.69 27.23 10.21
N ARG A 144 -8.88 27.44 11.28
CA ARG A 144 -8.02 26.41 11.86
C ARG A 144 -8.83 25.35 12.58
N GLU A 145 -9.82 25.80 13.38
CA GLU A 145 -10.73 24.89 14.09
C GLU A 145 -11.54 24.05 13.11
N GLY A 146 -12.07 24.67 12.05
CA GLY A 146 -12.76 23.94 10.97
C GLY A 146 -11.87 22.94 10.24
N MET A 147 -10.63 23.32 9.98
CA MET A 147 -9.65 22.40 9.35
C MET A 147 -9.24 21.26 10.30
N ASP A 148 -9.12 21.51 11.61
CA ASP A 148 -8.81 20.47 12.59
C ASP A 148 -9.99 19.49 12.72
N ALA A 149 -11.24 19.99 12.79
CA ALA A 149 -12.44 19.15 12.77
C ALA A 149 -12.54 18.31 11.50
N ALA A 150 -12.30 18.91 10.34
CA ALA A 150 -12.28 18.20 9.05
C ALA A 150 -11.16 17.14 8.99
N THR A 151 -9.98 17.42 9.57
CA THR A 151 -8.87 16.46 9.65
C THR A 151 -9.24 15.26 10.52
N ALA A 152 -9.86 15.49 11.69
CA ALA A 152 -10.35 14.42 12.56
C ALA A 152 -11.41 13.56 11.85
N ARG A 153 -12.40 14.21 11.21
CA ARG A 153 -13.45 13.54 10.44
C ARG A 153 -12.90 12.70 9.29
N LEU A 154 -11.86 13.18 8.60
CA LEU A 154 -11.15 12.42 7.57
C LEU A 154 -10.57 11.12 8.14
N GLY A 155 -9.92 11.18 9.30
CA GLY A 155 -9.38 10.01 9.99
C GLY A 155 -10.48 8.99 10.37
N GLU A 156 -11.60 9.47 10.93
CA GLU A 156 -12.75 8.64 11.26
C GLU A 156 -13.36 7.97 10.02
N ALA A 157 -13.50 8.72 8.91
CA ALA A 157 -14.03 8.18 7.67
C ALA A 157 -13.13 7.08 7.09
N ILE A 158 -11.82 7.27 7.10
CA ILE A 158 -10.84 6.26 6.66
C ILE A 158 -10.97 4.98 7.51
N ALA A 159 -11.06 5.11 8.84
CA ALA A 159 -11.28 3.99 9.74
C ALA A 159 -12.66 3.32 9.51
N GLY A 160 -13.70 4.10 9.29
CA GLY A 160 -15.06 3.61 8.98
C GLY A 160 -15.16 2.86 7.65
N LEU A 161 -14.27 3.16 6.70
CA LEU A 161 -14.11 2.42 5.44
C LEU A 161 -13.29 1.12 5.60
N GLY A 162 -12.80 0.82 6.81
CA GLY A 162 -12.03 -0.39 7.12
C GLY A 162 -10.53 -0.25 6.87
N TYR A 163 -10.01 0.96 6.66
CA TYR A 163 -8.57 1.20 6.52
C TYR A 163 -7.95 1.59 7.87
N ALA A 164 -6.82 0.96 8.22
CA ALA A 164 -6.12 1.24 9.47
C ALA A 164 -5.45 2.63 9.48
N SER A 165 -5.16 3.18 8.30
CA SER A 165 -4.47 4.46 8.13
C SER A 165 -4.75 5.07 6.75
N TYR A 166 -4.38 6.35 6.57
CA TYR A 166 -4.38 6.97 5.24
C TYR A 166 -3.38 6.30 4.28
N ASP A 167 -2.28 5.72 4.79
CA ASP A 167 -1.34 4.95 3.99
C ASP A 167 -2.01 3.71 3.36
N ASP A 168 -2.84 2.99 4.11
CA ASP A 168 -3.60 1.85 3.59
C ASP A 168 -4.62 2.28 2.55
N PHE A 169 -5.32 3.39 2.82
CA PHE A 169 -6.24 3.98 1.84
C PHE A 169 -5.51 4.38 0.55
N MET A 170 -4.39 5.11 0.64
CA MET A 170 -3.59 5.50 -0.52
C MET A 170 -3.14 4.30 -1.35
N ARG A 171 -2.68 3.25 -0.68
CA ARG A 171 -2.23 2.01 -1.33
C ARG A 171 -3.34 1.37 -2.16
N VAL A 172 -4.53 1.21 -1.56
CA VAL A 172 -5.68 0.59 -2.24
C VAL A 172 -6.21 1.50 -3.35
N ALA A 173 -6.35 2.81 -3.09
CA ALA A 173 -6.84 3.76 -4.08
C ALA A 173 -5.89 3.85 -5.29
N ALA A 174 -4.57 3.95 -5.06
CA ALA A 174 -3.58 4.02 -6.14
C ALA A 174 -3.59 2.74 -7.00
N ALA A 175 -3.69 1.56 -6.39
CA ALA A 175 -3.76 0.29 -7.12
C ALA A 175 -5.05 0.20 -7.96
N ALA A 176 -6.19 0.62 -7.41
CA ALA A 176 -7.48 0.61 -8.10
C ALA A 176 -7.49 1.58 -9.30
N GLU A 177 -7.02 2.81 -9.11
CA GLU A 177 -6.96 3.82 -10.18
C GLU A 177 -5.96 3.44 -11.28
N LEU A 178 -4.80 2.88 -10.92
CA LEU A 178 -3.85 2.36 -11.90
C LEU A 178 -4.44 1.20 -12.71
N SER A 179 -5.23 0.33 -12.09
CA SER A 179 -5.93 -0.76 -12.79
C SER A 179 -6.91 -0.21 -13.81
N GLY A 180 -7.73 0.78 -13.45
CA GLY A 180 -8.66 1.47 -14.35
C GLY A 180 -7.94 2.14 -15.53
N TYR A 181 -6.83 2.83 -15.27
CA TYR A 181 -5.98 3.43 -16.30
C TYR A 181 -5.46 2.37 -17.29
N ARG A 182 -5.01 1.21 -16.82
CA ARG A 182 -4.50 0.13 -17.68
C ARG A 182 -5.60 -0.46 -18.58
N VAL A 183 -6.80 -0.64 -18.04
CA VAL A 183 -7.95 -1.10 -18.85
C VAL A 183 -8.26 -0.09 -19.95
N ALA A 184 -8.33 1.19 -19.62
CA ALA A 184 -8.58 2.26 -20.58
C ALA A 184 -7.49 2.35 -21.67
N THR A 185 -6.22 2.17 -21.29
CA THR A 185 -5.07 2.21 -22.20
C THR A 185 -5.09 1.03 -23.18
N ARG A 186 -5.46 -0.17 -22.73
CA ARG A 186 -5.59 -1.35 -23.63
C ARG A 186 -6.74 -1.16 -24.62
N GLY A 187 -7.85 -0.57 -24.19
CA GLY A 187 -9.01 -0.30 -25.04
C GLY A 187 -8.77 0.77 -26.11
N ALA A 188 -7.84 1.71 -25.85
CA ALA A 188 -7.52 2.82 -26.76
C ALA A 188 -6.62 2.43 -27.94
N GLY A 189 -6.21 1.15 -28.08
CA GLY A 189 -5.36 0.68 -29.18
C GLY A 189 -4.07 1.49 -29.29
N ARG A 190 -3.20 1.38 -28.30
CA ARG A 190 -1.92 2.12 -28.30
C ARG A 190 -1.09 1.70 -29.50
N GLU A 191 -1.12 2.50 -30.57
CA GLU A 191 -0.22 2.33 -31.69
C GLU A 191 1.23 2.41 -31.19
N SER A 192 2.00 1.36 -31.48
CA SER A 192 3.45 1.38 -31.34
C SER A 192 4.01 2.30 -32.42
N SER A 193 4.04 3.59 -32.14
CA SER A 193 4.80 4.51 -33.02
C SER A 193 6.25 4.06 -33.02
N PRO A 194 6.85 3.83 -34.18
CA PRO A 194 8.26 3.49 -34.25
C PRO A 194 9.06 4.63 -33.63
N ALA A 195 9.79 4.33 -32.55
CA ALA A 195 10.66 5.30 -31.90
C ALA A 195 11.76 5.68 -32.90
N LEU A 196 11.91 6.98 -33.22
CA LEU A 196 12.90 7.45 -34.13
C LEU A 196 14.17 7.87 -33.38
N GLY A 197 15.31 7.30 -33.77
CA GLY A 197 16.65 7.80 -33.42
C GLY A 197 16.96 7.79 -31.92
N ALA A 198 17.26 8.96 -31.36
CA ALA A 198 17.73 9.15 -29.99
C ALA A 198 16.76 8.60 -28.88
N PHE A 199 15.45 8.54 -29.14
CA PHE A 199 14.46 8.07 -28.18
C PHE A 199 14.21 6.55 -28.20
N THR A 200 14.81 5.80 -29.17
CA THR A 200 14.63 4.34 -29.25
C THR A 200 15.13 3.64 -28.00
N ALA A 201 16.33 4.00 -27.53
CA ALA A 201 16.93 3.44 -26.32
C ALA A 201 16.10 3.76 -25.07
N ALA A 202 15.58 4.98 -24.93
CA ALA A 202 14.73 5.39 -23.82
C ALA A 202 13.39 4.64 -23.82
N THR A 203 12.76 4.46 -24.98
CA THR A 203 11.51 3.71 -25.15
C THR A 203 11.70 2.24 -24.76
N GLU A 204 12.77 1.60 -25.21
CA GLU A 204 13.09 0.22 -24.90
C GLU A 204 13.41 0.03 -23.40
N ALA A 205 14.17 0.96 -22.81
CA ALA A 205 14.44 0.94 -21.38
C ALA A 205 13.16 1.12 -20.55
N CYS A 206 12.28 2.04 -20.95
CA CYS A 206 10.99 2.27 -20.28
C CYS A 206 10.11 1.00 -20.32
N ARG A 207 10.05 0.30 -21.45
CA ARG A 207 9.30 -0.96 -21.57
C ARG A 207 9.86 -2.05 -20.65
N ARG A 208 11.18 -2.14 -20.50
CA ARG A 208 11.80 -3.09 -19.52
C ARG A 208 11.48 -2.72 -18.08
N VAL A 209 11.46 -1.43 -17.75
CA VAL A 209 11.02 -0.96 -16.43
C VAL A 209 9.57 -1.34 -16.18
N GLU A 210 8.67 -1.08 -17.12
CA GLU A 210 7.25 -1.44 -17.01
C GLU A 210 7.07 -2.95 -16.74
N GLY A 211 7.74 -3.81 -17.52
CA GLY A 211 7.68 -5.26 -17.32
C GLY A 211 8.20 -5.70 -15.95
N GLY A 212 9.32 -5.14 -15.49
CA GLY A 212 9.87 -5.44 -14.16
C GLY A 212 8.96 -4.97 -13.02
N LEU A 213 8.35 -3.80 -13.14
CA LEU A 213 7.41 -3.28 -12.15
C LEU A 213 6.08 -4.05 -12.13
N ASP A 214 5.63 -4.57 -13.27
CA ASP A 214 4.44 -5.43 -13.36
C ASP A 214 4.67 -6.78 -12.64
N ASP A 215 5.84 -7.38 -12.81
CA ASP A 215 6.21 -8.60 -12.09
C ASP A 215 6.34 -8.34 -10.58
N LEU A 216 6.97 -7.23 -10.18
CA LEU A 216 7.05 -6.81 -8.77
C LEU A 216 5.67 -6.65 -8.14
N PHE A 217 4.75 -5.98 -8.82
CA PHE A 217 3.40 -5.78 -8.32
C PHE A 217 2.68 -7.11 -8.05
N SER A 218 2.75 -8.03 -9.01
CA SER A 218 2.12 -9.35 -8.90
C SER A 218 2.72 -10.18 -7.75
N ARG A 219 4.03 -10.04 -7.50
CA ARG A 219 4.72 -10.72 -6.40
C ARG A 219 4.35 -10.14 -5.03
N VAL A 220 4.30 -8.81 -4.90
CA VAL A 220 3.89 -8.17 -3.64
C VAL A 220 2.45 -8.55 -3.27
N ASP A 221 1.55 -8.54 -4.24
CA ASP A 221 0.15 -8.92 -4.04
C ASP A 221 0.02 -10.38 -3.55
N ARG A 222 0.80 -11.30 -4.12
CA ARG A 222 0.88 -12.69 -3.66
C ARG A 222 1.39 -12.78 -2.23
N LEU A 223 2.50 -12.09 -1.90
CA LEU A 223 3.08 -12.09 -0.55
C LEU A 223 2.10 -11.54 0.48
N LEU A 224 1.36 -10.47 0.17
CA LEU A 224 0.32 -9.92 1.05
C LEU A 224 -0.83 -10.92 1.26
N THR A 225 -1.23 -11.64 0.21
CA THR A 225 -2.25 -12.70 0.31
C THR A 225 -1.78 -13.84 1.21
N THR A 226 -0.53 -14.30 1.06
CA THR A 226 0.06 -15.32 1.94
C THR A 226 0.08 -14.86 3.39
N ILE A 227 0.44 -13.60 3.67
CA ILE A 227 0.44 -13.06 5.05
C ILE A 227 -0.97 -13.01 5.65
N ASP A 228 -1.98 -12.64 4.87
CA ASP A 228 -3.37 -12.64 5.35
C ASP A 228 -3.84 -14.06 5.71
N GLN A 229 -3.50 -15.05 4.89
CA GLN A 229 -3.77 -16.46 5.16
C GLN A 229 -3.06 -16.94 6.43
N LEU A 230 -1.77 -16.64 6.57
CA LEU A 230 -1.00 -16.93 7.78
C LEU A 230 -1.60 -16.27 9.02
N GLY A 231 -2.07 -15.02 8.91
CA GLY A 231 -2.72 -14.32 10.00
C GLY A 231 -4.04 -14.97 10.43
N LYS A 232 -4.80 -15.56 9.49
CA LYS A 232 -6.03 -16.31 9.79
C LYS A 232 -5.71 -17.62 10.48
N ALA A 233 -4.77 -18.40 9.98
CA ALA A 233 -4.34 -19.65 10.58
C ALA A 233 -3.74 -19.43 11.98
N ALA A 234 -2.93 -18.38 12.16
CA ALA A 234 -2.39 -18.03 13.48
C ALA A 234 -3.48 -17.69 14.49
N ARG A 235 -4.51 -16.92 14.12
CA ARG A 235 -5.63 -16.61 15.02
C ARG A 235 -6.37 -17.88 15.42
N PHE A 236 -6.63 -18.78 14.48
CA PHE A 236 -7.29 -20.04 14.76
C PHE A 236 -6.49 -20.89 15.76
N VAL A 237 -5.17 -21.03 15.56
CA VAL A 237 -4.29 -21.76 16.51
C VAL A 237 -4.30 -21.08 17.90
N HIS A 238 -4.37 -19.76 17.95
CA HIS A 238 -4.48 -19.03 19.23
C HIS A 238 -5.78 -19.37 19.98
N GLU A 239 -6.92 -19.29 19.30
CA GLU A 239 -8.23 -19.64 19.88
C GLU A 239 -8.24 -21.09 20.40
N LEU A 240 -7.67 -22.02 19.63
CA LEU A 240 -7.54 -23.42 20.05
C LEU A 240 -6.64 -23.60 21.27
N ALA A 241 -5.51 -22.89 21.33
CA ALA A 241 -4.60 -22.95 22.47
C ALA A 241 -5.27 -22.39 23.75
N ASP A 242 -6.02 -21.31 23.63
CA ASP A 242 -6.78 -20.72 24.74
C ASP A 242 -7.88 -21.71 25.22
N ASP A 243 -8.58 -22.37 24.30
CA ASP A 243 -9.56 -23.41 24.63
C ASP A 243 -8.93 -24.59 25.36
N ILE A 244 -7.78 -25.09 24.89
CA ILE A 244 -7.05 -26.18 25.56
C ILE A 244 -6.61 -25.74 26.96
N HIS A 245 -6.14 -24.50 27.11
CA HIS A 245 -5.76 -23.95 28.40
C HIS A 245 -6.93 -23.94 29.38
N LEU A 246 -8.11 -23.48 29.00
CA LEU A 246 -9.32 -23.45 29.83
C LEU A 246 -9.78 -24.87 30.19
N ILE A 247 -9.76 -25.79 29.22
CA ILE A 247 -10.09 -27.21 29.46
C ILE A 247 -9.13 -27.81 30.46
N SER A 248 -7.84 -27.55 30.35
CA SER A 248 -6.80 -28.07 31.25
C SER A 248 -6.96 -27.54 32.67
N LEU A 249 -7.29 -26.25 32.85
CA LEU A 249 -7.59 -25.67 34.17
C LEU A 249 -8.83 -26.32 34.81
N ASN A 250 -9.89 -26.56 34.03
CA ASN A 250 -11.09 -27.24 34.51
C ASN A 250 -10.78 -28.70 34.89
N ALA A 251 -9.93 -29.36 34.11
CA ALA A 251 -9.49 -30.73 34.42
C ALA A 251 -8.59 -30.77 35.68
N LEU A 252 -7.76 -29.73 35.90
CA LEU A 252 -6.96 -29.60 37.13
C LEU A 252 -7.84 -29.50 38.37
N VAL A 253 -8.88 -28.66 38.35
CA VAL A 253 -9.85 -28.55 39.42
C VAL A 253 -10.61 -29.87 39.65
N GLY A 254 -10.93 -30.57 38.55
CA GLY A 254 -11.56 -31.88 38.59
C GLY A 254 -10.68 -32.96 39.24
N SER A 255 -9.38 -32.97 38.91
CA SER A 255 -8.41 -33.94 39.44
C SER A 255 -8.22 -33.81 40.94
N CYS A 256 -8.29 -32.60 41.50
CA CYS A 256 -8.23 -32.36 42.96
C CYS A 256 -9.41 -32.94 43.74
N ARG A 257 -10.50 -33.34 43.09
CA ARG A 257 -11.69 -33.94 43.71
C ARG A 257 -11.68 -35.47 43.69
N LEU A 258 -10.70 -36.06 43.03
CA LEU A 258 -10.59 -37.52 42.95
C LEU A 258 -9.88 -38.11 44.19
N GLU A 259 -10.51 -39.08 44.83
CA GLU A 259 -9.96 -39.75 46.04
C GLU A 259 -8.69 -40.59 45.71
N ARG A 260 -8.61 -41.13 44.50
CA ARG A 260 -7.46 -41.96 44.04
C ARG A 260 -7.00 -41.55 42.67
N GLY A 261 -5.70 -41.37 42.50
CA GLY A 261 -5.09 -41.06 41.21
C GLY A 261 -5.17 -39.61 40.78
N GLY A 262 -5.80 -38.72 41.58
CA GLY A 262 -5.91 -37.28 41.27
C GLY A 262 -4.57 -36.59 41.12
N GLU A 263 -3.56 -36.92 41.95
CA GLU A 263 -2.21 -36.34 41.86
C GLU A 263 -1.54 -36.58 40.49
N ARG A 264 -1.71 -37.77 39.90
CA ARG A 264 -1.13 -38.09 38.59
C ARG A 264 -1.81 -37.29 37.46
N LEU A 265 -3.13 -37.13 37.56
CA LEU A 265 -3.91 -36.36 36.61
C LEU A 265 -3.66 -34.86 36.76
N SER A 266 -3.38 -34.36 37.97
CA SER A 266 -2.98 -32.96 38.20
C SER A 266 -1.72 -32.61 37.45
N VAL A 267 -0.68 -33.46 37.51
CA VAL A 267 0.59 -33.21 36.77
C VAL A 267 0.34 -33.11 35.25
N VAL A 268 -0.47 -34.04 34.72
CA VAL A 268 -0.81 -34.00 33.27
C VAL A 268 -1.55 -32.71 32.89
N THR A 269 -2.50 -32.29 33.74
CA THR A 269 -3.29 -31.09 33.45
C THR A 269 -2.48 -29.80 33.61
N GLU A 270 -1.56 -29.77 34.58
CA GLU A 270 -0.60 -28.66 34.71
C GLU A 270 0.31 -28.55 33.48
N ASP A 271 0.86 -29.67 33.00
CA ASP A 271 1.69 -29.69 31.79
C ASP A 271 0.90 -29.26 30.56
N LEU A 272 -0.36 -29.71 30.40
CA LEU A 272 -1.24 -29.26 29.30
C LEU A 272 -1.52 -27.76 29.39
N ALA A 273 -1.80 -27.24 30.59
CA ALA A 273 -2.04 -25.80 30.79
C ALA A 273 -0.82 -24.96 30.48
N HIS A 274 0.37 -25.37 30.91
CA HIS A 274 1.64 -24.70 30.63
C HIS A 274 1.98 -24.71 29.14
N LEU A 275 1.87 -25.86 28.49
CA LEU A 275 2.18 -25.97 27.06
C LEU A 275 1.20 -25.19 26.20
N SER A 276 -0.10 -25.19 26.52
CA SER A 276 -1.09 -24.41 25.78
C SER A 276 -0.88 -22.91 25.96
N GLN A 277 -0.51 -22.46 27.17
CA GLN A 277 -0.15 -21.07 27.41
C GLN A 277 1.08 -20.65 26.58
N HIS A 278 2.14 -21.48 26.58
CA HIS A 278 3.35 -21.23 25.76
C HIS A 278 3.01 -21.17 24.26
N CYS A 279 2.16 -22.09 23.79
CA CYS A 279 1.66 -22.06 22.42
C CYS A 279 0.95 -20.72 22.09
N SER A 280 0.06 -20.26 22.98
CA SER A 280 -0.66 -18.99 22.83
C SER A 280 0.30 -17.78 22.77
N GLU A 281 1.35 -17.76 23.60
CA GLU A 281 2.39 -16.73 23.60
C GLU A 281 3.17 -16.73 22.28
N ASN A 282 3.56 -17.89 21.77
CA ASN A 282 4.26 -18.05 20.50
C ASN A 282 3.41 -17.58 19.32
N VAL A 283 2.10 -17.88 19.31
CA VAL A 283 1.19 -17.40 18.27
C VAL A 283 1.01 -15.89 18.31
N ARG A 284 0.92 -15.28 19.48
CA ARG A 284 0.87 -13.81 19.63
C ARG A 284 2.13 -13.16 19.09
N ALA A 285 3.30 -13.72 19.40
CA ALA A 285 4.58 -13.26 18.87
C ALA A 285 4.62 -13.38 17.34
N MET A 286 4.17 -14.51 16.79
CA MET A 286 4.07 -14.74 15.34
C MET A 286 3.15 -13.72 14.67
N THR A 287 1.96 -13.50 15.22
CA THR A 287 0.98 -12.52 14.70
C THR A 287 1.58 -11.10 14.67
N THR A 288 2.38 -10.75 15.67
CA THR A 288 3.08 -9.46 15.72
C THR A 288 4.08 -9.34 14.57
N ARG A 289 4.88 -10.38 14.32
CA ARG A 289 5.85 -10.39 13.22
C ARG A 289 5.20 -10.40 11.84
N LEU A 290 4.08 -11.11 11.69
CA LEU A 290 3.29 -11.08 10.45
C LEU A 290 2.72 -9.68 10.17
N ARG A 291 2.27 -8.97 11.20
CA ARG A 291 1.77 -7.61 11.08
C ARG A 291 2.89 -6.62 10.70
N GLU A 292 4.09 -6.76 11.29
CA GLU A 292 5.27 -5.97 10.91
C GLU A 292 5.62 -6.18 9.42
N LEU A 293 5.64 -7.43 8.97
CA LEU A 293 5.91 -7.78 7.58
C LEU A 293 4.82 -7.25 6.63
N ALA A 294 3.55 -7.38 7.01
CA ALA A 294 2.43 -6.82 6.24
C ALA A 294 2.54 -5.31 6.06
N GLY A 295 2.96 -4.59 7.10
CA GLY A 295 3.20 -3.14 7.03
C GLY A 295 4.28 -2.79 6.00
N VAL A 296 5.43 -3.45 6.06
CA VAL A 296 6.54 -3.21 5.11
C VAL A 296 6.15 -3.57 3.68
N LEU A 297 5.46 -4.69 3.47
CA LEU A 297 4.99 -5.08 2.13
C LEU A 297 3.87 -4.15 1.63
N GLY A 298 3.03 -3.61 2.51
CA GLY A 298 2.06 -2.58 2.16
C GLY A 298 2.74 -1.29 1.67
N GLU A 299 3.76 -0.79 2.37
CA GLU A 299 4.59 0.33 1.92
C GLU A 299 5.24 0.03 0.56
N THR A 300 5.75 -1.19 0.39
CA THR A 300 6.38 -1.64 -0.86
C THR A 300 5.37 -1.71 -2.01
N ALA A 301 4.15 -2.21 -1.78
CA ALA A 301 3.08 -2.25 -2.76
C ALA A 301 2.71 -0.85 -3.27
N PHE A 302 2.61 0.13 -2.36
CA PHE A 302 2.39 1.52 -2.74
C PHE A 302 3.55 2.08 -3.57
N ALA A 303 4.79 1.84 -3.14
CA ALA A 303 5.99 2.30 -3.86
C ALA A 303 6.10 1.69 -5.27
N VAL A 304 5.77 0.41 -5.44
CA VAL A 304 5.71 -0.25 -6.76
C VAL A 304 4.61 0.40 -7.62
N THR A 305 3.43 0.64 -7.06
CA THR A 305 2.32 1.28 -7.78
C THR A 305 2.69 2.72 -8.21
N ALA A 306 3.34 3.46 -7.33
CA ALA A 306 3.84 4.80 -7.63
C ALA A 306 4.90 4.78 -8.74
N ALA A 307 5.87 3.86 -8.70
CA ALA A 307 6.87 3.69 -9.72
C ALA A 307 6.26 3.29 -11.09
N ARG A 308 5.23 2.42 -11.08
CA ARG A 308 4.49 2.05 -12.31
C ARG A 308 3.80 3.26 -12.95
N LEU A 309 3.16 4.11 -12.15
CA LEU A 309 2.51 5.32 -12.66
C LEU A 309 3.53 6.32 -13.21
N GLN A 310 4.69 6.47 -12.56
CA GLN A 310 5.80 7.30 -13.06
C GLN A 310 6.38 6.73 -14.36
N SER A 311 6.55 5.41 -14.46
CA SER A 311 7.02 4.74 -15.67
C SER A 311 6.05 4.94 -16.83
N ALA A 312 4.74 4.76 -16.60
CA ALA A 312 3.71 5.02 -17.60
C ALA A 312 3.71 6.48 -18.06
N MET A 313 3.86 7.44 -17.13
CA MET A 313 3.98 8.86 -17.47
C MET A 313 5.22 9.15 -18.30
N THR A 314 6.35 8.55 -17.94
CA THR A 314 7.61 8.70 -18.70
C THR A 314 7.47 8.16 -20.12
N ALA A 315 6.83 7.00 -20.29
CA ALA A 315 6.55 6.42 -21.60
C ALA A 315 5.62 7.30 -22.44
N ASP A 316 4.57 7.87 -21.82
CA ASP A 316 3.65 8.78 -22.51
C ASP A 316 4.37 10.06 -22.93
N PHE A 317 5.23 10.60 -22.08
CA PHE A 317 5.99 11.79 -22.37
C PHE A 317 7.04 11.58 -23.48
N ILE A 318 7.70 10.42 -23.53
CA ILE A 318 8.58 10.06 -24.65
C ILE A 318 7.80 10.06 -25.98
N ARG A 319 6.56 9.55 -26.00
CA ARG A 319 5.70 9.59 -27.19
C ARG A 319 5.29 11.01 -27.59
N GLU A 320 5.02 11.86 -26.62
CA GLU A 320 4.76 13.29 -26.84
C GLU A 320 5.97 13.96 -27.50
N LEU A 321 7.18 13.75 -26.96
CA LEU A 321 8.43 14.25 -27.52
C LEU A 321 8.66 13.82 -28.98
N VAL A 322 8.40 12.56 -29.29
CA VAL A 322 8.56 12.03 -30.66
C VAL A 322 7.60 12.73 -31.62
N ARG A 323 6.35 13.01 -31.22
CA ARG A 323 5.36 13.71 -32.04
C ARG A 323 5.73 15.19 -32.27
N GLU A 324 6.13 15.89 -31.22
CA GLU A 324 6.46 17.33 -31.30
C GLU A 324 7.67 17.61 -32.19
N ARG A 325 8.68 16.76 -32.15
CA ARG A 325 9.83 16.89 -33.09
C ARG A 325 9.45 16.81 -34.56
N HIS A 326 8.32 16.15 -34.88
CA HIS A 326 7.86 16.07 -36.29
C HIS A 326 7.08 17.32 -36.72
N THR A 327 6.58 18.11 -35.77
CA THR A 327 5.64 19.21 -36.05
C THR A 327 6.29 20.61 -35.97
N ALA A 328 7.29 20.83 -35.12
CA ALA A 328 7.96 22.12 -34.97
C ALA A 328 9.38 21.98 -34.36
N PRO A 329 10.45 22.22 -35.13
CA PRO A 329 11.81 22.25 -34.58
C PRO A 329 12.07 23.58 -33.87
N ASP A 330 11.68 23.71 -32.61
CA ASP A 330 12.04 24.80 -31.72
C ASP A 330 13.13 24.32 -30.76
N VAL A 331 14.32 24.95 -30.79
CA VAL A 331 15.50 24.55 -30.01
C VAL A 331 15.30 24.75 -28.51
N ASP A 332 14.62 25.83 -28.11
CA ASP A 332 14.35 26.11 -26.69
C ASP A 332 13.31 25.16 -26.11
N LEU A 333 12.30 24.79 -26.90
CA LEU A 333 11.30 23.78 -26.52
C LEU A 333 11.95 22.40 -26.39
N ASP A 334 12.81 21.97 -27.34
CA ASP A 334 13.54 20.71 -27.30
C ASP A 334 14.43 20.61 -26.04
N HIS A 335 15.11 21.69 -25.63
CA HIS A 335 15.92 21.71 -24.42
C HIS A 335 15.09 21.55 -23.14
N ARG A 336 13.93 22.20 -23.02
CA ARG A 336 13.02 22.09 -21.89
C ARG A 336 12.43 20.68 -21.76
N LEU A 337 11.95 20.13 -22.88
CA LEU A 337 11.35 18.80 -22.93
C LEU A 337 12.36 17.70 -22.54
N ARG A 338 13.64 17.84 -22.94
CA ARG A 338 14.72 16.94 -22.51
C ARG A 338 14.99 17.06 -20.99
N ALA A 339 14.95 18.28 -20.45
CA ALA A 339 15.09 18.48 -18.99
C ALA A 339 13.97 17.80 -18.21
N ASP A 340 12.74 17.87 -18.72
CA ASP A 340 11.59 17.19 -18.12
C ASP A 340 11.70 15.66 -18.20
N LEU A 341 12.15 15.11 -19.34
CA LEU A 341 12.42 13.68 -19.45
C LEU A 341 13.48 13.21 -18.45
N ARG A 342 14.53 13.98 -18.27
CA ARG A 342 15.57 13.70 -17.25
C ARG A 342 15.00 13.73 -15.85
N THR A 343 14.13 14.69 -15.54
CA THR A 343 13.46 14.78 -14.23
C THR A 343 12.58 13.56 -13.98
N LEU A 344 11.78 13.15 -14.97
CA LEU A 344 10.94 11.94 -14.88
C LEU A 344 11.79 10.68 -14.69
N ALA A 345 12.85 10.50 -15.48
CA ALA A 345 13.75 9.35 -15.37
C ALA A 345 14.50 9.32 -14.03
N THR A 346 14.97 10.48 -13.53
CA THR A 346 15.63 10.59 -12.22
C THR A 346 14.66 10.26 -11.08
N SER A 347 13.42 10.78 -11.14
CA SER A 347 12.38 10.49 -10.15
C SER A 347 12.05 9.00 -10.10
N LEU A 348 11.90 8.35 -11.25
CA LEU A 348 11.67 6.92 -11.34
C LEU A 348 12.87 6.11 -10.81
N GLY A 349 14.09 6.56 -11.06
CA GLY A 349 15.33 6.00 -10.51
C GLY A 349 15.38 6.07 -8.97
N ALA A 350 14.99 7.20 -8.40
CA ALA A 350 14.88 7.35 -6.94
C ALA A 350 13.81 6.42 -6.36
N SER A 351 12.66 6.29 -7.02
CA SER A 351 11.58 5.39 -6.60
C SER A 351 12.01 3.93 -6.62
N THR A 352 12.66 3.46 -7.69
CA THR A 352 13.16 2.07 -7.77
C THR A 352 14.31 1.79 -6.80
N THR A 353 15.16 2.79 -6.52
CA THR A 353 16.18 2.70 -5.48
C THR A 353 15.55 2.58 -4.09
N GLY A 354 14.50 3.36 -3.81
CA GLY A 354 13.73 3.25 -2.58
C GLY A 354 13.09 1.86 -2.39
N LEU A 355 12.56 1.26 -3.45
CA LEU A 355 12.05 -0.11 -3.43
C LEU A 355 13.12 -1.12 -2.99
N VAL A 356 14.32 -1.04 -3.57
CA VAL A 356 15.43 -1.93 -3.17
C VAL A 356 15.82 -1.72 -1.70
N ALA A 357 15.77 -0.49 -1.20
CA ALA A 357 16.08 -0.17 0.20
C ALA A 357 15.05 -0.73 1.21
N MET A 358 13.83 -1.07 0.77
CA MET A 358 12.81 -1.70 1.63
C MET A 358 13.04 -3.20 1.83
N LEU A 359 13.78 -3.87 0.95
CA LEU A 359 13.97 -5.32 0.96
C LEU A 359 14.55 -5.89 2.26
N PRO A 360 15.61 -5.31 2.87
CA PRO A 360 16.12 -5.80 4.13
C PRO A 360 15.07 -5.74 5.27
N ARG A 361 14.20 -4.72 5.25
CA ARG A 361 13.12 -4.58 6.22
C ARG A 361 12.07 -5.69 6.06
N ALA A 362 11.76 -6.10 4.82
CA ALA A 362 10.84 -7.20 4.54
C ALA A 362 11.44 -8.57 4.91
N GLN A 363 12.76 -8.75 4.81
CA GLN A 363 13.43 -10.00 5.17
C GLN A 363 13.67 -10.16 6.67
N ALA A 364 13.79 -9.07 7.42
CA ALA A 364 14.14 -9.07 8.84
C ALA A 364 13.23 -9.93 9.73
N PRO A 365 11.90 -10.00 9.57
CA PRO A 365 11.03 -10.84 10.39
C PRO A 365 11.13 -12.36 10.11
N LEU A 366 11.63 -12.78 8.93
CA LEU A 366 11.60 -14.18 8.50
C LEU A 366 12.30 -15.17 9.44
N PRO A 367 13.51 -14.91 9.96
CA PRO A 367 14.17 -15.84 10.87
C PRO A 367 13.36 -16.07 12.15
N ALA A 368 12.72 -15.01 12.67
CA ALA A 368 11.88 -15.11 13.86
C ALA A 368 10.57 -15.87 13.56
N LEU A 369 9.94 -15.63 12.42
CA LEU A 369 8.74 -16.35 11.99
C LEU A 369 9.02 -17.85 11.86
N ARG A 370 10.15 -18.23 11.24
CA ARG A 370 10.55 -19.64 11.13
C ARG A 370 10.79 -20.28 12.49
N ARG A 371 11.49 -19.60 13.40
CA ARG A 371 11.71 -20.11 14.74
C ARG A 371 10.40 -20.34 15.48
N LEU A 372 9.51 -19.35 15.47
CA LEU A 372 8.19 -19.44 16.12
C LEU A 372 7.35 -20.57 15.54
N GLN A 373 7.37 -20.76 14.22
CA GLN A 373 6.70 -21.89 13.56
C GLN A 373 7.24 -23.23 14.06
N GLN A 374 8.57 -23.39 14.18
CA GLN A 374 9.19 -24.62 14.68
C GLN A 374 8.88 -24.87 16.18
N GLU A 375 8.86 -23.81 16.98
CA GLU A 375 8.44 -23.86 18.40
C GLU A 375 6.98 -24.31 18.53
N LEU A 376 6.06 -23.73 17.74
CA LEU A 376 4.64 -24.14 17.70
C LEU A 376 4.47 -25.62 17.30
N GLU A 377 5.19 -26.10 16.30
CA GLU A 377 5.17 -27.51 15.93
C GLU A 377 5.66 -28.41 17.07
N SER A 378 6.70 -27.98 17.77
CA SER A 378 7.23 -28.72 18.94
C SER A 378 6.21 -28.74 20.08
N ASP A 379 5.59 -27.61 20.39
CA ASP A 379 4.60 -27.48 21.45
C ASP A 379 3.37 -28.37 21.19
N LEU A 380 2.86 -28.39 19.95
CA LEU A 380 1.75 -29.27 19.60
C LEU A 380 2.09 -30.76 19.67
N ARG A 381 3.30 -31.16 19.26
CA ARG A 381 3.75 -32.54 19.43
C ARG A 381 3.84 -32.92 20.92
N ARG A 382 4.31 -32.00 21.76
CA ARG A 382 4.38 -32.21 23.23
C ARG A 382 2.96 -32.26 23.83
N LEU A 383 2.08 -31.36 23.45
CA LEU A 383 0.67 -31.36 23.87
C LEU A 383 0.02 -32.71 23.52
N SER A 384 0.21 -33.23 22.32
CA SER A 384 -0.30 -34.54 21.88
C SER A 384 0.28 -35.68 22.72
N SER A 385 1.56 -35.61 23.09
CA SER A 385 2.19 -36.62 23.93
C SER A 385 1.66 -36.60 25.37
N VAL A 386 1.53 -35.41 25.96
CA VAL A 386 0.98 -35.24 27.32
C VAL A 386 -0.50 -35.66 27.38
N TYR A 387 -1.27 -35.29 26.34
CA TYR A 387 -2.66 -35.78 26.20
C TYR A 387 -2.73 -37.32 26.21
N LEU A 388 -1.88 -38.00 25.41
CA LEU A 388 -1.89 -39.47 25.34
C LEU A 388 -1.55 -40.12 26.70
N ILE A 389 -0.57 -39.54 27.42
CA ILE A 389 -0.22 -39.98 28.77
C ILE A 389 -1.42 -39.83 29.71
N GLY A 390 -2.11 -38.68 29.65
CA GLY A 390 -3.31 -38.41 30.45
C GLY A 390 -4.46 -39.37 30.15
N ALA A 391 -4.69 -39.64 28.86
CA ALA A 391 -5.72 -40.59 28.42
C ALA A 391 -5.44 -42.01 28.93
N ILE A 392 -4.21 -42.49 28.87
CA ILE A 392 -3.82 -43.81 29.42
C ILE A 392 -3.99 -43.86 30.93
N GLN A 393 -3.60 -42.81 31.66
CA GLN A 393 -3.73 -42.75 33.10
C GLN A 393 -5.21 -42.71 33.55
N ALA A 394 -6.06 -42.02 32.81
CA ALA A 394 -7.48 -41.90 33.12
C ALA A 394 -8.29 -43.21 32.98
N VAL A 395 -7.79 -44.19 32.20
CA VAL A 395 -8.45 -45.49 32.01
C VAL A 395 -8.46 -46.30 33.30
N GLY A 396 -7.45 -46.20 34.15
CA GLY A 396 -7.30 -46.97 35.38
C GLY A 396 -7.92 -46.33 36.64
N ILE A 397 -8.56 -45.15 36.50
CA ILE A 397 -9.09 -44.40 37.63
C ILE A 397 -10.64 -44.49 37.64
N PRO A 398 -11.27 -45.08 38.70
CA PRO A 398 -12.70 -44.98 38.89
C PRO A 398 -13.12 -43.50 38.98
N ASP A 399 -14.28 -43.14 38.56
CA ASP A 399 -14.83 -41.77 38.60
C ASP A 399 -14.13 -40.71 37.74
N ALA A 400 -13.22 -41.08 36.84
CA ALA A 400 -12.57 -40.19 35.90
C ALA A 400 -13.38 -39.93 34.61
N SER A 401 -14.69 -40.16 34.59
CA SER A 401 -15.54 -40.00 33.41
C SER A 401 -15.50 -38.55 32.84
N MET A 402 -15.66 -37.57 33.74
CA MET A 402 -15.57 -36.15 33.37
C MET A 402 -14.19 -35.80 32.80
N PHE A 403 -13.12 -36.35 33.35
CA PHE A 403 -11.77 -36.12 32.89
C PHE A 403 -11.54 -36.70 31.47
N ARG A 404 -12.09 -37.90 31.20
CA ARG A 404 -12.04 -38.50 29.86
C ARG A 404 -12.77 -37.65 28.82
N GLU A 405 -13.96 -37.16 29.16
CA GLU A 405 -14.72 -36.26 28.28
C GLU A 405 -13.94 -34.95 27.96
N LEU A 406 -13.26 -34.37 28.96
CA LEU A 406 -12.40 -33.22 28.77
C LEU A 406 -11.18 -33.52 27.85
N LEU A 407 -10.54 -34.68 28.02
CA LEU A 407 -9.47 -35.14 27.16
C LEU A 407 -9.93 -35.38 25.72
N ASP A 408 -11.12 -35.96 25.51
CA ASP A 408 -11.69 -36.20 24.19
C ASP A 408 -11.94 -34.85 23.44
N ARG A 409 -12.28 -33.80 24.18
CA ARG A 409 -12.37 -32.44 23.61
C ARG A 409 -10.99 -31.89 23.20
N ILE A 410 -9.95 -32.14 23.99
CA ILE A 410 -8.59 -31.71 23.69
C ILE A 410 -8.08 -32.38 22.41
N VAL A 411 -8.34 -33.66 22.16
CA VAL A 411 -7.88 -34.35 20.96
C VAL A 411 -8.46 -33.71 19.69
N GLY A 412 -9.77 -33.42 19.72
CA GLY A 412 -10.39 -32.72 18.58
C GLY A 412 -9.80 -31.33 18.28
N GLN A 413 -9.36 -30.64 19.33
CA GLN A 413 -8.67 -29.35 19.17
C GLN A 413 -7.24 -29.53 18.62
N LEU A 414 -6.49 -30.53 19.09
CA LEU A 414 -5.15 -30.83 18.63
C LEU A 414 -5.11 -31.25 17.15
N GLU A 415 -6.09 -32.05 16.70
CA GLU A 415 -6.20 -32.42 15.29
C GLU A 415 -6.42 -31.21 14.39
N ARG A 416 -7.32 -30.30 14.78
CA ARG A 416 -7.55 -29.04 14.05
C ARG A 416 -6.32 -28.15 14.03
N SER A 417 -5.64 -28.00 15.19
CA SER A 417 -4.41 -27.21 15.30
C SER A 417 -3.31 -27.75 14.37
N SER A 418 -3.21 -29.07 14.21
CA SER A 418 -2.21 -29.70 13.34
C SER A 418 -2.41 -29.34 11.87
N VAL A 419 -3.66 -29.25 11.40
CA VAL A 419 -4.00 -28.84 10.04
C VAL A 419 -3.59 -27.38 9.80
N GLU A 420 -3.97 -26.49 10.70
CA GLU A 420 -3.66 -25.06 10.58
C GLU A 420 -2.15 -24.77 10.69
N LEU A 421 -1.43 -25.57 11.50
CA LEU A 421 0.04 -25.51 11.55
C LEU A 421 0.68 -25.95 10.24
N GLY A 422 0.10 -26.93 9.55
CA GLY A 422 0.53 -27.26 8.19
C GLY A 422 0.45 -26.07 7.25
N GLN A 423 -0.68 -25.33 7.28
CA GLN A 423 -0.83 -24.10 6.49
C GLN A 423 0.15 -23.00 6.90
N LEU A 424 0.41 -22.84 8.21
CA LEU A 424 1.42 -21.91 8.71
C LEU A 424 2.82 -22.28 8.21
N SER A 425 3.18 -23.55 8.22
CA SER A 425 4.48 -24.04 7.74
C SER A 425 4.67 -23.79 6.25
N GLU A 426 3.65 -24.12 5.44
CA GLU A 426 3.66 -23.89 4.00
C GLU A 426 3.76 -22.40 3.67
N GLY A 427 3.00 -21.56 4.34
CA GLY A 427 3.01 -20.12 4.11
C GLY A 427 4.31 -19.44 4.53
N VAL A 428 4.94 -19.85 5.63
CA VAL A 428 6.27 -19.35 6.04
C VAL A 428 7.35 -19.76 5.04
N GLU A 429 7.28 -20.99 4.49
CA GLU A 429 8.19 -21.45 3.45
C GLU A 429 7.95 -20.72 2.11
N ASP A 430 6.69 -20.42 1.77
CA ASP A 430 6.33 -19.63 0.61
C ASP A 430 6.94 -18.22 0.69
N LEU A 431 6.81 -17.55 1.85
CA LEU A 431 7.45 -16.26 2.09
C LEU A 431 8.98 -16.34 1.93
N ARG A 432 9.59 -17.38 2.47
CA ARG A 432 11.04 -17.60 2.40
C ARG A 432 11.53 -17.79 0.96
N THR A 433 10.74 -18.43 0.14
CA THR A 433 11.09 -18.73 -1.26
C THR A 433 10.87 -17.50 -2.16
N HIS A 434 9.76 -16.79 -1.96
CA HIS A 434 9.36 -15.71 -2.88
C HIS A 434 9.97 -14.34 -2.56
N LEU A 435 10.36 -14.05 -1.31
CA LEU A 435 11.04 -12.79 -0.97
C LEU A 435 12.40 -12.59 -1.68
N PRO A 436 13.29 -13.59 -1.79
CA PRO A 436 14.51 -13.46 -2.60
C PRO A 436 14.26 -13.31 -4.10
N GLU A 437 13.18 -13.89 -4.62
CA GLU A 437 12.78 -13.69 -6.02
C GLU A 437 12.30 -12.26 -6.26
N PHE A 438 11.49 -11.73 -5.32
CA PHE A 438 11.09 -10.33 -5.33
C PHE A 438 12.31 -9.40 -5.35
N GLU A 439 13.33 -9.66 -4.54
CA GLU A 439 14.57 -8.90 -4.51
C GLU A 439 15.28 -8.91 -5.87
N ARG A 440 15.43 -10.07 -6.51
CA ARG A 440 16.05 -10.19 -7.84
C ARG A 440 15.30 -9.36 -8.88
N THR A 441 13.97 -9.38 -8.84
CA THR A 441 13.13 -8.61 -9.75
C THR A 441 13.27 -7.10 -9.50
N ALA A 442 13.31 -6.67 -8.22
CA ALA A 442 13.52 -5.27 -7.86
C ALA A 442 14.88 -4.74 -8.35
N LEU A 443 15.94 -5.51 -8.19
CA LEU A 443 17.28 -5.18 -8.71
C LEU A 443 17.30 -5.10 -10.25
N THR A 444 16.54 -5.96 -10.93
CA THR A 444 16.41 -5.93 -12.39
C THR A 444 15.65 -4.69 -12.86
N ALA A 445 14.55 -4.35 -12.21
CA ALA A 445 13.79 -3.13 -12.49
C ALA A 445 14.65 -1.87 -12.26
N ARG A 446 15.45 -1.82 -11.20
CA ARG A 446 16.39 -0.74 -10.93
C ARG A 446 17.42 -0.60 -12.06
N ARG A 447 18.06 -1.71 -12.48
CA ARG A 447 19.05 -1.66 -13.62
C ARG A 447 18.41 -1.14 -14.91
N ALA A 448 17.17 -1.53 -15.18
CA ALA A 448 16.43 -1.02 -16.34
C ALA A 448 16.15 0.48 -16.21
N THR A 449 15.89 0.98 -15.00
CA THR A 449 15.71 2.41 -14.73
C THR A 449 17.02 3.19 -14.86
N ASP A 450 18.15 2.63 -14.43
CA ASP A 450 19.47 3.23 -14.64
C ASP A 450 19.77 3.37 -16.15
N ALA A 451 19.42 2.34 -16.94
CA ALA A 451 19.54 2.40 -18.40
C ALA A 451 18.63 3.46 -19.03
N LEU A 452 17.40 3.63 -18.52
CA LEU A 452 16.49 4.69 -18.94
C LEU A 452 17.07 6.08 -18.64
N HIS A 453 17.63 6.26 -17.46
CA HIS A 453 18.26 7.52 -17.07
C HIS A 453 19.45 7.86 -18.01
N GLN A 454 20.31 6.91 -18.32
CA GLN A 454 21.41 7.09 -19.26
C GLN A 454 20.90 7.42 -20.68
N ALA A 455 19.86 6.74 -21.14
CA ALA A 455 19.25 7.02 -22.43
C ALA A 455 18.61 8.43 -22.48
N ALA A 456 18.00 8.89 -21.37
CA ALA A 456 17.44 10.23 -21.25
C ALA A 456 18.51 11.34 -21.20
N LEU A 457 19.73 11.03 -20.72
CA LEU A 457 20.87 11.94 -20.78
C LEU A 457 21.45 12.07 -22.20
N ALA A 458 21.40 10.98 -22.98
CA ALA A 458 21.95 10.92 -24.34
C ALA A 458 20.97 11.45 -25.41
N ALA A 459 19.69 11.47 -25.12
CA ALA A 459 18.62 11.96 -26.01
C ALA A 459 18.54 13.49 -26.04
#